data_1da1fb1bb4fff400ae69218bbbf1522a
#
_entry.id   1da1fb1bb4fff400ae69218bbbf1522a
#
_cell.length_a   1.000
_cell.length_b   1.000
_cell.length_c   1.000
_cell.angle_alpha   90.00
_cell.angle_beta   90.00
_cell.angle_gamma   90.00
#
_symmetry.space_group_name_H-M   'P 1'
#
loop_
_entity.id
_entity.type
_entity.pdbx_description
1 polymer ?
#
loop_
_entity_poly.entity_id
_entity_poly.type
_entity_poly.pdbx_seq_one_letter_code
_entity_poly.pdbx_strand_id
1 'polypeptide(L)'
;SIEGIHIRDAIEQVAEQYPHLVSHFGGHAAAAGLTLKKENFAEFKQVFEVLISAMDEDLFTATLWTDGELPASAFHIETVDLLQNLSPWGQKFPQPIFDGVFKIMDYRWLKDVHLKLRVALENGQVVDAIAFNAADKYDFDPMKDTRLVYELDKNVFNGNISLQMRIIHLEQ
;
A
#
# COMPACT_ATOMS: atom_id res chain seq x y z
N SER A 1 1.81 0.35 -11.36
CA SER A 1 3.08 0.79 -11.98
C SER A 1 3.93 1.49 -10.93
N ILE A 2 5.22 1.35 -11.04
CA ILE A 2 6.19 2.03 -10.19
C ILE A 2 6.35 3.46 -10.71
N GLU A 3 6.23 4.45 -9.82
CA GLU A 3 6.43 5.85 -10.19
C GLU A 3 7.88 6.07 -10.65
N GLY A 4 8.06 6.82 -11.74
CA GLY A 4 9.38 7.00 -12.37
C GLY A 4 9.73 5.94 -13.43
N ILE A 5 9.02 4.82 -13.50
CA ILE A 5 9.21 3.82 -14.56
C ILE A 5 8.13 3.96 -15.63
N HIS A 6 8.54 4.33 -16.84
CA HIS A 6 7.68 4.42 -18.01
C HIS A 6 7.64 3.05 -18.72
N ILE A 7 6.64 2.22 -18.39
CA ILE A 7 6.60 0.81 -18.84
C ILE A 7 6.61 0.66 -20.36
N ARG A 8 5.93 1.55 -21.09
CA ARG A 8 5.94 1.54 -22.57
C ARG A 8 7.36 1.73 -23.12
N ASP A 9 8.10 2.69 -22.57
CA ASP A 9 9.45 3.01 -23.04
C ASP A 9 10.44 1.89 -22.70
N ALA A 10 10.26 1.24 -21.53
CA ALA A 10 11.04 0.04 -21.20
C ALA A 10 10.82 -1.11 -22.20
N ILE A 11 9.56 -1.33 -22.62
CA ILE A 11 9.25 -2.33 -23.65
C ILE A 11 9.80 -1.90 -25.02
N GLU A 12 9.71 -0.62 -25.37
CA GLU A 12 10.26 -0.06 -26.61
C GLU A 12 11.77 -0.28 -26.70
N GLN A 13 12.50 -0.02 -25.62
CA GLN A 13 13.94 -0.24 -25.53
C GLN A 13 14.31 -1.72 -25.76
N VAL A 14 13.54 -2.66 -25.20
CA VAL A 14 13.74 -4.09 -25.50
C VAL A 14 13.45 -4.40 -26.97
N ALA A 15 12.38 -3.85 -27.53
CA ALA A 15 12.00 -4.08 -28.93
C ALA A 15 13.03 -3.51 -29.91
N GLU A 16 13.67 -2.38 -29.61
CA GLU A 16 14.73 -1.79 -30.41
C GLU A 16 16.04 -2.60 -30.37
N GLN A 17 16.43 -3.07 -29.17
CA GLN A 17 17.66 -3.84 -28.99
C GLN A 17 17.51 -5.29 -29.48
N TYR A 18 16.30 -5.86 -29.35
CA TYR A 18 15.99 -7.25 -29.67
C TYR A 18 14.71 -7.34 -30.53
N PRO A 19 14.75 -6.90 -31.82
CA PRO A 19 13.55 -6.80 -32.67
C PRO A 19 12.83 -8.14 -32.91
N HIS A 20 13.49 -9.26 -32.71
CA HIS A 20 12.91 -10.58 -32.85
C HIS A 20 12.04 -11.02 -31.70
N LEU A 21 12.18 -10.38 -30.50
CA LEU A 21 11.46 -10.76 -29.29
C LEU A 21 10.04 -10.22 -29.27
N VAL A 22 9.85 -8.97 -29.66
CA VAL A 22 8.55 -8.26 -29.53
C VAL A 22 8.03 -7.94 -30.93
N SER A 23 6.85 -8.47 -31.27
CA SER A 23 6.24 -8.21 -32.57
C SER A 23 5.41 -6.93 -32.60
N HIS A 24 4.71 -6.63 -31.52
CA HIS A 24 3.90 -5.43 -31.36
C HIS A 24 3.89 -5.01 -29.88
N PHE A 25 3.90 -3.73 -29.65
CA PHE A 25 3.71 -3.16 -28.30
C PHE A 25 2.99 -1.82 -28.39
N GLY A 26 2.41 -1.39 -27.27
CA GLY A 26 1.73 -0.10 -27.17
C GLY A 26 1.20 0.14 -25.78
N GLY A 27 0.83 1.38 -25.52
CA GLY A 27 0.31 1.79 -24.20
C GLY A 27 0.84 3.15 -23.79
N HIS A 28 0.78 3.38 -22.48
CA HIS A 28 1.20 4.63 -21.84
C HIS A 28 2.19 4.36 -20.69
N ALA A 29 2.66 5.42 -20.04
CA ALA A 29 3.62 5.35 -18.94
C ALA A 29 3.25 4.34 -17.85
N ALA A 30 1.98 4.31 -17.47
CA ALA A 30 1.49 3.49 -16.34
C ALA A 30 0.98 2.11 -16.74
N ALA A 31 0.66 1.88 -18.02
CA ALA A 31 0.15 0.61 -18.51
C ALA A 31 0.49 0.43 -19.99
N ALA A 32 1.12 -0.69 -20.32
CA ALA A 32 1.46 -1.06 -21.70
C ALA A 32 1.19 -2.55 -21.91
N GLY A 33 0.96 -2.91 -23.17
CA GLY A 33 0.81 -4.28 -23.61
C GLY A 33 1.82 -4.61 -24.71
N LEU A 34 2.16 -5.88 -24.84
CA LEU A 34 3.03 -6.36 -25.89
C LEU A 34 2.56 -7.72 -26.43
N THR A 35 2.97 -8.04 -27.64
CA THR A 35 2.76 -9.33 -28.27
C THR A 35 4.11 -9.93 -28.59
N LEU A 36 4.32 -11.17 -28.14
CA LEU A 36 5.51 -11.94 -28.46
C LEU A 36 5.14 -13.41 -28.74
N LYS A 37 6.02 -14.13 -29.41
CA LYS A 37 5.86 -15.58 -29.59
C LYS A 37 6.17 -16.28 -28.27
N LYS A 38 5.44 -17.38 -27.98
CA LYS A 38 5.63 -18.16 -26.75
C LYS A 38 7.08 -18.62 -26.57
N GLU A 39 7.76 -18.98 -27.64
CA GLU A 39 9.17 -19.39 -27.64
C GLU A 39 10.13 -18.28 -27.19
N ASN A 40 9.79 -17.02 -27.44
CA ASN A 40 10.59 -15.86 -27.06
C ASN A 40 10.37 -15.37 -25.63
N PHE A 41 9.39 -15.95 -24.91
CA PHE A 41 9.01 -15.45 -23.59
C PHE A 41 10.15 -15.51 -22.56
N ALA A 42 10.90 -16.62 -22.56
CA ALA A 42 11.99 -16.81 -21.60
C ALA A 42 13.12 -15.79 -21.82
N GLU A 43 13.50 -15.56 -23.09
CA GLU A 43 14.51 -14.59 -23.45
C GLU A 43 14.05 -13.16 -23.19
N PHE A 44 12.81 -12.81 -23.56
CA PHE A 44 12.23 -11.51 -23.25
C PHE A 44 12.25 -11.23 -21.74
N LYS A 45 11.83 -12.21 -20.91
CA LYS A 45 11.84 -12.08 -19.46
C LYS A 45 13.24 -11.75 -18.96
N GLN A 46 14.25 -12.46 -19.40
CA GLN A 46 15.63 -12.26 -18.97
C GLN A 46 16.16 -10.88 -19.37
N VAL A 47 15.95 -10.47 -20.63
CA VAL A 47 16.38 -9.16 -21.13
C VAL A 47 15.65 -8.03 -20.38
N PHE A 48 14.35 -8.18 -20.17
CA PHE A 48 13.55 -7.19 -19.46
C PHE A 48 13.97 -7.07 -17.98
N GLU A 49 14.25 -8.19 -17.31
CA GLU A 49 14.77 -8.19 -15.93
C GLU A 49 16.12 -7.48 -15.84
N VAL A 50 17.04 -7.71 -16.78
CA VAL A 50 18.33 -7.01 -16.82
C VAL A 50 18.14 -5.51 -17.01
N LEU A 51 17.26 -5.11 -17.93
CA LEU A 51 16.97 -3.71 -18.20
C LEU A 51 16.38 -3.01 -16.96
N ILE A 52 15.41 -3.63 -16.31
CA ILE A 52 14.78 -3.07 -15.10
C ILE A 52 15.77 -3.02 -13.95
N SER A 53 16.60 -4.06 -13.77
CA SER A 53 17.62 -4.11 -12.70
C SER A 53 18.76 -3.09 -12.88
N ALA A 54 18.95 -2.56 -14.08
CA ALA A 54 19.92 -1.50 -14.35
C ALA A 54 19.38 -0.08 -14.06
N MET A 55 18.10 0.04 -13.73
CA MET A 55 17.51 1.30 -13.29
C MET A 55 17.92 1.65 -11.85
N ASP A 56 17.71 2.90 -11.47
CA ASP A 56 18.02 3.39 -10.13
C ASP A 56 17.28 2.57 -9.06
N GLU A 57 18.00 2.05 -8.06
CA GLU A 57 17.44 1.28 -6.96
C GLU A 57 16.42 2.07 -6.14
N ASP A 58 16.56 3.38 -6.06
CA ASP A 58 15.62 4.27 -5.37
C ASP A 58 14.21 4.19 -5.95
N LEU A 59 14.06 3.88 -7.25
CA LEU A 59 12.77 3.68 -7.90
C LEU A 59 11.99 2.47 -7.37
N PHE A 60 12.69 1.50 -6.77
CA PHE A 60 12.10 0.28 -6.21
C PHE A 60 11.86 0.36 -4.70
N THR A 61 12.30 1.45 -4.06
CA THR A 61 12.04 1.69 -2.65
C THR A 61 10.63 2.22 -2.48
N ALA A 62 9.76 1.40 -1.88
CA ALA A 62 8.40 1.82 -1.57
C ALA A 62 8.41 2.89 -0.48
N THR A 63 8.18 4.14 -0.85
CA THR A 63 8.06 5.25 0.09
C THR A 63 6.59 5.54 0.36
N LEU A 64 6.21 5.51 1.64
CA LEU A 64 4.89 5.95 2.10
C LEU A 64 5.00 7.37 2.64
N TRP A 65 4.31 8.31 1.99
CA TRP A 65 4.17 9.66 2.50
C TRP A 65 2.96 9.73 3.40
N THR A 66 3.13 10.24 4.62
CA THR A 66 2.06 10.39 5.61
C THR A 66 1.84 11.87 5.91
N ASP A 67 0.63 12.19 6.40
CA ASP A 67 0.28 13.52 6.88
C ASP A 67 0.73 13.75 8.34
N GLY A 68 1.51 12.81 8.87
CA GLY A 68 2.06 12.84 10.21
C GLY A 68 1.15 12.23 11.27
N GLU A 69 1.46 12.51 12.53
CA GLU A 69 0.74 11.96 13.66
C GLU A 69 -0.59 12.69 13.91
N LEU A 70 -1.65 11.90 14.10
CA LEU A 70 -2.95 12.43 14.43
C LEU A 70 -3.09 12.56 15.96
N PRO A 71 -3.44 13.74 16.52
CA PRO A 71 -3.60 13.89 17.96
C PRO A 71 -4.74 13.00 18.49
N ALA A 72 -4.58 12.45 19.70
CA ALA A 72 -5.56 11.57 20.32
C ALA A 72 -6.98 12.17 20.40
N SER A 73 -7.09 13.49 20.49
CA SER A 73 -8.38 14.21 20.48
C SER A 73 -9.12 14.12 19.14
N ALA A 74 -8.45 13.74 18.06
CA ALA A 74 -9.07 13.62 16.74
C ALA A 74 -9.59 12.19 16.44
N PHE A 75 -9.39 11.23 17.35
CA PHE A 75 -9.86 9.85 17.16
C PHE A 75 -11.35 9.71 17.50
N HIS A 76 -12.21 10.25 16.65
CA HIS A 76 -13.66 10.13 16.76
C HIS A 76 -14.33 10.07 15.38
N ILE A 77 -15.59 9.64 15.36
CA ILE A 77 -16.32 9.36 14.10
C ILE A 77 -16.51 10.63 13.27
N GLU A 78 -16.69 11.78 13.91
CA GLU A 78 -16.86 13.07 13.25
C GLU A 78 -15.64 13.46 12.42
N THR A 79 -14.42 13.09 12.86
CA THR A 79 -13.20 13.28 12.05
C THR A 79 -13.24 12.44 10.78
N VAL A 80 -13.72 11.20 10.87
CA VAL A 80 -13.87 10.36 9.67
C VAL A 80 -14.88 10.98 8.71
N ASP A 81 -16.02 11.48 9.22
CA ASP A 81 -17.03 12.16 8.41
C ASP A 81 -16.46 13.40 7.75
N LEU A 82 -15.71 14.20 8.48
CA LEU A 82 -15.03 15.37 7.93
C LEU A 82 -14.09 14.98 6.79
N LEU A 83 -13.19 14.02 7.03
CA LEU A 83 -12.24 13.56 6.02
C LEU A 83 -12.94 13.02 4.77
N GLN A 84 -13.97 12.20 4.92
CA GLN A 84 -14.71 11.63 3.79
C GLN A 84 -15.48 12.68 2.98
N ASN A 85 -15.89 13.80 3.59
CA ASN A 85 -16.67 14.85 2.95
C ASN A 85 -15.84 16.05 2.48
N LEU A 86 -14.55 16.15 2.85
CA LEU A 86 -13.70 17.29 2.51
C LEU A 86 -13.49 17.47 1.01
N SER A 87 -13.34 16.38 0.28
CA SER A 87 -13.04 16.44 -1.16
C SER A 87 -13.28 15.10 -1.86
N PRO A 88 -13.51 15.10 -3.18
CA PRO A 88 -13.41 13.88 -3.96
C PRO A 88 -11.95 13.46 -4.04
N TRP A 89 -11.56 12.50 -3.23
CA TRP A 89 -10.22 11.92 -3.25
C TRP A 89 -9.95 11.17 -4.56
N GLY A 90 -8.73 11.22 -5.04
CA GLY A 90 -8.35 10.61 -6.31
C GLY A 90 -6.84 10.46 -6.49
N GLN A 91 -6.42 10.02 -7.66
CA GLN A 91 -5.03 9.63 -7.94
C GLN A 91 -3.99 10.73 -7.66
N LYS A 92 -4.32 12.02 -7.87
CA LYS A 92 -3.44 13.17 -7.60
C LYS A 92 -3.76 13.92 -6.31
N PHE A 93 -4.76 13.45 -5.59
CA PHE A 93 -5.19 13.98 -4.32
C PHE A 93 -5.72 12.83 -3.45
N PRO A 94 -4.81 12.00 -2.91
CA PRO A 94 -5.16 10.83 -2.13
C PRO A 94 -5.80 11.21 -0.80
N GLN A 95 -6.56 10.27 -0.23
CA GLN A 95 -7.07 10.41 1.12
C GLN A 95 -5.91 10.51 2.11
N PRO A 96 -6.01 11.36 3.15
CA PRO A 96 -4.97 11.48 4.17
C PRO A 96 -4.68 10.16 4.86
N ILE A 97 -3.40 9.87 5.04
CA ILE A 97 -2.90 8.75 5.82
C ILE A 97 -2.03 9.26 6.96
N PHE A 98 -2.17 8.67 8.12
CA PHE A 98 -1.48 9.08 9.32
C PHE A 98 -0.52 8.00 9.79
N ASP A 99 0.46 8.38 10.60
CA ASP A 99 1.33 7.41 11.27
C ASP A 99 1.52 7.75 12.74
N GLY A 100 1.93 6.76 13.52
CA GLY A 100 2.22 6.91 14.93
C GLY A 100 2.67 5.61 15.55
N VAL A 101 3.25 5.68 16.75
CA VAL A 101 3.69 4.52 17.52
C VAL A 101 2.66 4.20 18.59
N PHE A 102 2.21 2.96 18.63
CA PHE A 102 1.13 2.52 19.49
C PHE A 102 1.52 1.31 20.33
N LYS A 103 0.98 1.26 21.56
CA LYS A 103 0.99 0.04 22.37
C LYS A 103 -0.18 -0.85 21.98
N ILE A 104 0.13 -2.11 21.72
CA ILE A 104 -0.88 -3.12 21.42
C ILE A 104 -1.46 -3.63 22.72
N MET A 105 -2.77 -3.44 22.94
CA MET A 105 -3.50 -3.88 24.12
C MET A 105 -4.06 -5.28 23.97
N ASP A 106 -4.45 -5.61 22.73
CA ASP A 106 -5.03 -6.91 22.38
C ASP A 106 -4.91 -7.14 20.87
N TYR A 107 -4.87 -8.40 20.45
CA TYR A 107 -4.82 -8.74 19.03
C TYR A 107 -5.52 -10.07 18.76
N ARG A 108 -5.98 -10.23 17.53
CA ARG A 108 -6.48 -11.52 17.04
C ARG A 108 -6.32 -11.64 15.54
N TRP A 109 -6.03 -12.85 15.10
CA TRP A 109 -6.07 -13.19 13.68
C TRP A 109 -7.51 -13.53 13.26
N LEU A 110 -7.96 -12.96 12.16
CA LEU A 110 -9.24 -13.24 11.54
C LEU A 110 -9.00 -14.11 10.30
N LYS A 111 -9.55 -15.31 10.30
CA LYS A 111 -9.38 -16.31 9.23
C LYS A 111 -7.91 -16.60 8.92
N ASP A 112 -7.02 -16.46 9.90
CA ASP A 112 -5.55 -16.63 9.77
C ASP A 112 -4.90 -15.75 8.68
N VAL A 113 -5.59 -14.68 8.25
CA VAL A 113 -5.15 -13.80 7.15
C VAL A 113 -5.08 -12.34 7.57
N HIS A 114 -6.05 -11.87 8.35
CA HIS A 114 -6.15 -10.47 8.74
C HIS A 114 -5.79 -10.30 10.21
N LEU A 115 -5.05 -9.25 10.52
CA LEU A 115 -4.68 -8.93 11.90
C LEU A 115 -5.59 -7.83 12.44
N LYS A 116 -6.41 -8.15 13.43
CA LYS A 116 -7.18 -7.16 14.19
C LYS A 116 -6.45 -6.82 15.47
N LEU A 117 -6.28 -5.53 15.74
CA LEU A 117 -5.61 -4.98 16.91
C LEU A 117 -6.56 -4.11 17.71
N ARG A 118 -6.25 -3.97 19.01
CA ARG A 118 -6.74 -2.90 19.87
C ARG A 118 -5.55 -2.12 20.37
N VAL A 119 -5.49 -0.84 20.06
CA VAL A 119 -4.36 0.03 20.36
C VAL A 119 -4.75 1.10 21.38
N ALA A 120 -3.83 1.42 22.30
CA ALA A 120 -4.03 2.49 23.27
C ALA A 120 -3.49 3.81 22.71
N LEU A 121 -4.29 4.87 22.82
CA LEU A 121 -3.87 6.24 22.57
C LEU A 121 -3.30 6.87 23.84
N GLU A 122 -2.58 7.98 23.73
CA GLU A 122 -1.98 8.70 24.86
C GLU A 122 -3.01 9.16 25.90
N ASN A 123 -4.24 9.47 25.49
CA ASN A 123 -5.33 9.89 26.37
C ASN A 123 -6.02 8.71 27.09
N GLY A 124 -5.55 7.47 26.88
CA GLY A 124 -6.13 6.25 27.47
C GLY A 124 -7.28 5.65 26.68
N GLN A 125 -7.73 6.29 25.60
CA GLN A 125 -8.73 5.71 24.70
C GLN A 125 -8.14 4.48 24.00
N VAL A 126 -8.97 3.45 23.81
CA VAL A 126 -8.60 2.26 23.06
C VAL A 126 -9.36 2.25 21.72
N VAL A 127 -8.64 2.10 20.64
CA VAL A 127 -9.18 2.12 19.27
C VAL A 127 -8.93 0.77 18.60
N ASP A 128 -9.93 0.30 17.87
CA ASP A 128 -9.80 -0.88 17.02
C ASP A 128 -8.99 -0.55 15.76
N ALA A 129 -8.10 -1.46 15.35
CA ALA A 129 -7.35 -1.35 14.10
C ALA A 129 -7.39 -2.67 13.34
N ILE A 130 -7.30 -2.63 12.00
CA ILE A 130 -7.29 -3.81 11.15
C ILE A 130 -6.26 -3.70 10.05
N ALA A 131 -5.41 -4.72 9.93
CA ALA A 131 -4.52 -4.93 8.80
C ALA A 131 -5.04 -6.09 7.95
N PHE A 132 -5.45 -5.80 6.73
CA PHE A 132 -5.91 -6.81 5.79
C PHE A 132 -4.72 -7.54 5.14
N ASN A 133 -4.85 -8.86 4.97
CA ASN A 133 -3.83 -9.72 4.36
C ASN A 133 -2.45 -9.55 5.03
N ALA A 134 -2.45 -9.57 6.36
CA ALA A 134 -1.26 -9.29 7.17
C ALA A 134 -0.37 -10.52 7.39
N ALA A 135 -0.92 -11.74 7.32
CA ALA A 135 -0.22 -12.97 7.69
C ALA A 135 1.08 -13.20 6.91
N ASP A 136 1.06 -12.92 5.60
CA ASP A 136 2.23 -13.11 4.73
C ASP A 136 3.14 -11.86 4.64
N LYS A 137 2.74 -10.76 5.33
CA LYS A 137 3.44 -9.48 5.22
C LYS A 137 4.26 -9.12 6.44
N TYR A 138 3.83 -9.55 7.64
CA TYR A 138 4.38 -9.08 8.90
C TYR A 138 4.67 -10.24 9.84
N ASP A 139 5.87 -10.25 10.40
CA ASP A 139 6.23 -11.06 11.57
C ASP A 139 5.86 -10.26 12.83
N PHE A 140 4.59 -10.39 13.24
CA PHE A 140 4.00 -9.55 14.27
C PHE A 140 4.29 -10.06 15.69
N ASP A 141 4.93 -9.22 16.51
CA ASP A 141 5.18 -9.42 17.93
C ASP A 141 4.33 -8.45 18.77
N PRO A 142 3.32 -8.92 19.51
CA PRO A 142 2.45 -8.05 20.29
C PRO A 142 3.13 -7.33 21.46
N MET A 143 4.35 -7.73 21.83
CA MET A 143 5.09 -7.14 22.94
C MET A 143 5.90 -5.91 22.55
N LYS A 144 6.03 -5.65 21.25
CA LYS A 144 6.77 -4.51 20.74
C LYS A 144 5.87 -3.30 20.51
N ASP A 145 6.41 -2.12 20.78
CA ASP A 145 5.82 -0.88 20.31
C ASP A 145 5.79 -0.93 18.78
N THR A 146 4.64 -0.61 18.19
CA THR A 146 4.38 -0.83 16.79
C THR A 146 4.07 0.50 16.10
N ARG A 147 4.88 0.86 15.10
CA ARG A 147 4.54 1.96 14.20
C ARG A 147 3.48 1.50 13.22
N LEU A 148 2.38 2.22 13.17
CA LEU A 148 1.29 1.99 12.25
C LEU A 148 1.17 3.16 11.30
N VAL A 149 1.07 2.86 10.00
CA VAL A 149 0.57 3.80 9.00
C VAL A 149 -0.87 3.42 8.71
N TYR A 150 -1.79 4.36 8.83
CA TYR A 150 -3.22 4.07 8.84
C TYR A 150 -4.09 5.18 8.25
N GLU A 151 -5.28 4.82 7.85
CA GLU A 151 -6.40 5.72 7.62
C GLU A 151 -7.41 5.58 8.74
N LEU A 152 -8.09 6.67 9.11
CA LEU A 152 -9.29 6.58 9.95
C LEU A 152 -10.48 6.16 9.12
N ASP A 153 -11.22 5.18 9.60
CA ASP A 153 -12.37 4.62 8.91
C ASP A 153 -13.50 4.28 9.90
N LYS A 154 -14.67 3.98 9.37
CA LYS A 154 -15.82 3.50 10.12
C LYS A 154 -15.99 2.00 9.90
N ASN A 155 -16.02 1.26 10.99
CA ASN A 155 -16.47 -0.13 10.94
C ASN A 155 -17.99 -0.17 11.16
N VAL A 156 -18.73 -0.69 10.18
CA VAL A 156 -20.17 -0.93 10.29
C VAL A 156 -20.41 -2.41 10.46
N PHE A 157 -20.83 -2.82 11.65
CA PHE A 157 -21.11 -4.21 11.94
C PHE A 157 -22.41 -4.36 12.74
N ASN A 158 -23.34 -5.18 12.22
CA ASN A 158 -24.66 -5.41 12.82
C ASN A 158 -25.42 -4.13 13.16
N GLY A 159 -25.33 -3.11 12.30
CA GLY A 159 -25.97 -1.82 12.50
C GLY A 159 -25.26 -0.86 13.45
N ASN A 160 -24.19 -1.30 14.12
CA ASN A 160 -23.35 -0.45 14.96
C ASN A 160 -22.21 0.16 14.15
N ILE A 161 -21.99 1.46 14.36
CA ILE A 161 -20.88 2.19 13.74
C ILE A 161 -19.85 2.46 14.82
N SER A 162 -18.61 2.09 14.56
CA SER A 162 -17.47 2.35 15.45
C SER A 162 -16.28 2.89 14.67
N LEU A 163 -15.45 3.68 15.36
CA LEU A 163 -14.19 4.14 14.81
C LEU A 163 -13.23 2.96 14.65
N GLN A 164 -12.50 2.92 13.53
CA GLN A 164 -11.48 1.93 13.25
C GLN A 164 -10.31 2.56 12.51
N MET A 165 -9.09 2.13 12.81
CA MET A 165 -7.91 2.41 12.01
C MET A 165 -7.78 1.30 10.93
N ARG A 166 -7.72 1.68 9.68
CA ARG A 166 -7.38 0.76 8.57
C ARG A 166 -5.88 0.84 8.32
N ILE A 167 -5.15 -0.18 8.76
CA ILE A 167 -3.68 -0.23 8.68
C ILE A 167 -3.26 -0.44 7.23
N ILE A 168 -2.39 0.42 6.73
CA ILE A 168 -1.76 0.38 5.42
C ILE A 168 -0.40 -0.30 5.54
N HIS A 169 0.37 0.05 6.58
CA HIS A 169 1.68 -0.51 6.86
C HIS A 169 1.90 -0.64 8.37
N LEU A 170 2.70 -1.63 8.76
CA LEU A 170 3.08 -1.93 10.14
C LEU A 170 4.58 -2.19 10.18
N GLU A 171 5.26 -1.58 11.16
CA GLU A 171 6.70 -1.71 11.40
C GLU A 171 6.96 -1.93 12.90
N GLN A 172 7.90 -2.86 13.23
CA GLN A 172 8.29 -3.21 14.60
C GLN A 172 9.81 -3.30 14.77
#